data_4a551f04a0fccfd46e47b8398cf50610
#
_entry.id   4a551f04a0fccfd46e47b8398cf50610
#
_cell.length_a   1.000
_cell.length_b   1.000
_cell.length_c   1.000
_cell.angle_alpha   90.00
_cell.angle_beta   90.00
_cell.angle_gamma   90.00
#
_symmetry.space_group_name_H-M   'P 1'
#
loop_
_entity.id
_entity.type
_entity.pdbx_description
1 polymer ?
#
loop_
_entity_poly.entity_id
_entity_poly.type
_entity_poly.pdbx_seq_one_letter_code
_entity_poly.pdbx_strand_id
1 'polypeptide(L)'
;EPAGALAVAAIKQYVAKHKTKGETYAAILCGANMNFDRLRFVAERAEVGEEREALFAVTIPEERGSFKRFLESFDSLPGGPRNITEFNYRIGDAKVAHVFVGLTTQGPGESTKIANNFRKRGFESLDLTHDDLAKEHIRHMVGGHSPLAQDERLLRFVFPERPGALLKFLSLMRPGWNISLFHYRNQGADYGRILVGLQVPAKDHKAFAKFLDTLGYPYIEETDNPVYRMFLKN
;
A
#
# COMPACT_ATOMS: atom_id res chain seq x y z
N GLU A 1 28.30 -0.86 2.60
CA GLU A 1 27.70 -1.01 3.92
C GLU A 1 27.46 0.34 4.59
N PRO A 2 26.62 0.45 5.61
CA PRO A 2 26.33 1.72 6.28
C PRO A 2 27.56 2.44 6.81
N ALA A 3 28.56 1.71 7.34
CA ALA A 3 29.79 2.29 7.82
C ALA A 3 30.60 2.97 6.71
N GLY A 4 30.65 2.37 5.52
CA GLY A 4 31.33 2.96 4.36
C GLY A 4 30.63 4.22 3.82
N ALA A 5 29.33 4.34 4.01
CA ALA A 5 28.55 5.51 3.58
C ALA A 5 28.73 6.73 4.51
N LEU A 6 29.24 6.56 5.74
CA LEU A 6 29.40 7.65 6.72
C LEU A 6 30.27 8.80 6.20
N ALA A 7 31.33 8.50 5.45
CA ALA A 7 32.22 9.54 4.91
C ALA A 7 31.49 10.45 3.90
N VAL A 8 30.65 9.88 3.03
CA VAL A 8 29.81 10.65 2.09
C VAL A 8 28.74 11.46 2.83
N ALA A 9 28.09 10.86 3.82
CA ALA A 9 27.10 11.55 4.65
C ALA A 9 27.73 12.75 5.39
N ALA A 10 28.93 12.57 5.93
CA ALA A 10 29.69 13.63 6.59
C ALA A 10 30.03 14.80 5.62
N ILE A 11 30.45 14.50 4.40
CA ILE A 11 30.67 15.54 3.36
C ILE A 11 29.38 16.29 3.07
N LYS A 12 28.26 15.59 2.83
CA LYS A 12 26.96 16.23 2.58
C LYS A 12 26.56 17.16 3.73
N GLN A 13 26.70 16.72 4.96
CA GLN A 13 26.39 17.50 6.15
C GLN A 13 27.33 18.72 6.29
N TYR A 14 28.62 18.53 6.05
CA TYR A 14 29.61 19.60 6.10
C TYR A 14 29.32 20.70 5.09
N VAL A 15 29.11 20.34 3.82
CA VAL A 15 28.74 21.27 2.73
C VAL A 15 27.48 22.06 3.06
N ALA A 16 26.45 21.37 3.54
CA ALA A 16 25.19 21.99 3.91
C ALA A 16 25.36 22.99 5.08
N LYS A 17 26.12 22.60 6.13
CA LYS A 17 26.34 23.42 7.31
C LYS A 17 27.22 24.66 7.01
N HIS A 18 28.28 24.49 6.21
CA HIS A 18 29.22 25.54 5.93
C HIS A 18 28.95 26.31 4.64
N LYS A 19 27.95 25.88 3.84
CA LYS A 19 27.55 26.47 2.56
C LYS A 19 28.75 26.67 1.61
N THR A 20 29.70 25.72 1.63
CA THR A 20 30.92 25.75 0.83
C THR A 20 30.61 25.66 -0.65
N LYS A 21 31.39 26.38 -1.50
CA LYS A 21 31.26 26.36 -2.95
C LYS A 21 32.63 26.31 -3.59
N GLY A 22 32.74 25.55 -4.70
CA GLY A 22 34.00 25.47 -5.46
C GLY A 22 35.09 24.63 -4.82
N GLU A 23 34.78 23.88 -3.76
CA GLU A 23 35.71 22.98 -3.07
C GLU A 23 35.56 21.55 -3.61
N THR A 24 36.66 20.80 -3.54
CA THR A 24 36.67 19.37 -3.90
C THR A 24 36.86 18.55 -2.63
N TYR A 25 35.98 17.58 -2.43
CA TYR A 25 36.01 16.66 -1.29
C TYR A 25 36.26 15.24 -1.79
N ALA A 26 37.04 14.47 -1.03
CA ALA A 26 37.29 13.06 -1.28
C ALA A 26 36.78 12.22 -0.11
N ALA A 27 36.12 11.13 -0.37
CA ALA A 27 35.70 10.15 0.62
C ALA A 27 36.08 8.75 0.17
N ILE A 28 36.64 7.96 1.10
CA ILE A 28 36.89 6.54 0.85
C ILE A 28 35.63 5.75 1.17
N LEU A 29 35.05 5.13 0.14
CA LEU A 29 33.97 4.19 0.28
C LEU A 29 34.53 2.80 0.52
N CYS A 30 34.52 2.34 1.74
CA CYS A 30 35.02 1.02 2.12
C CYS A 30 33.92 0.16 2.74
N GLY A 31 34.12 -1.15 2.68
CA GLY A 31 33.25 -2.14 3.26
C GLY A 31 32.19 -2.70 2.28
N ALA A 32 32.12 -4.02 2.27
CA ALA A 32 31.11 -4.77 1.52
C ALA A 32 30.33 -5.74 2.42
N ASN A 33 30.43 -5.56 3.74
CA ASN A 33 29.76 -6.43 4.71
C ASN A 33 28.28 -6.07 4.83
N MET A 34 27.51 -6.48 3.83
CA MET A 34 26.07 -6.29 3.78
C MET A 34 25.39 -7.58 3.38
N ASN A 35 24.41 -8.03 4.18
CA ASN A 35 23.49 -9.11 3.82
C ASN A 35 22.22 -8.52 3.18
N PHE A 36 21.39 -9.39 2.58
CA PHE A 36 20.16 -8.97 1.90
C PHE A 36 19.15 -8.31 2.85
N ASP A 37 19.08 -8.72 4.12
CA ASP A 37 18.16 -8.11 5.10
C ASP A 37 18.57 -6.65 5.40
N ARG A 38 19.87 -6.38 5.53
CA ARG A 38 20.38 -5.02 5.70
C ARG A 38 20.18 -4.17 4.45
N LEU A 39 20.32 -4.77 3.25
CA LEU A 39 20.06 -4.06 2.00
C LEU A 39 18.59 -3.63 1.91
N ARG A 40 17.66 -4.51 2.26
CA ARG A 40 16.24 -4.19 2.35
C ARG A 40 15.98 -3.03 3.31
N PHE A 41 16.53 -3.08 4.52
CA PHE A 41 16.42 -2.01 5.52
C PHE A 41 16.95 -0.67 4.99
N VAL A 42 18.10 -0.67 4.30
CA VAL A 42 18.69 0.55 3.70
C VAL A 42 17.80 1.09 2.59
N ALA A 43 17.26 0.23 1.72
CA ALA A 43 16.36 0.64 0.64
C ALA A 43 15.09 1.30 1.20
N GLU A 44 14.43 0.67 2.17
CA GLU A 44 13.24 1.23 2.83
C GLU A 44 13.54 2.58 3.50
N ARG A 45 14.70 2.72 4.15
CA ARG A 45 15.12 4.00 4.77
C ARG A 45 15.45 5.09 3.74
N ALA A 46 16.02 4.72 2.59
CA ALA A 46 16.33 5.67 1.53
C ALA A 46 15.04 6.24 0.90
N GLU A 47 14.04 5.41 0.66
CA GLU A 47 12.74 5.84 0.14
C GLU A 47 12.03 6.82 1.09
N VAL A 48 12.05 6.53 2.39
CA VAL A 48 11.51 7.43 3.42
C VAL A 48 12.28 8.74 3.49
N GLY A 49 13.62 8.69 3.43
CA GLY A 49 14.47 9.88 3.54
C GLY A 49 14.39 10.82 2.33
N GLU A 50 14.07 10.29 1.16
CA GLU A 50 13.86 11.06 -0.08
C GLU A 50 12.38 11.42 -0.33
N GLU A 51 11.50 11.05 0.60
CA GLU A 51 10.04 11.21 0.48
C GLU A 51 9.50 10.74 -0.89
N ARG A 52 9.97 9.56 -1.34
CA ARG A 52 9.49 8.93 -2.58
C ARG A 52 8.19 8.17 -2.40
N GLU A 53 7.79 7.94 -1.16
CA GLU A 53 6.55 7.31 -0.75
C GLU A 53 5.83 8.19 0.26
N ALA A 54 4.52 8.31 0.13
CA ALA A 54 3.65 8.92 1.13
C ALA A 54 2.64 7.90 1.63
N LEU A 55 2.39 7.89 2.95
CA LEU A 55 1.48 6.98 3.63
C LEU A 55 0.28 7.76 4.20
N PHE A 56 -0.91 7.20 4.03
CA PHE A 56 -2.15 7.83 4.49
C PHE A 56 -3.06 6.82 5.17
N ALA A 57 -3.74 7.27 6.23
CA ALA A 57 -4.98 6.65 6.67
C ALA A 57 -6.14 7.44 6.07
N VAL A 58 -7.01 6.77 5.34
CA VAL A 58 -8.17 7.40 4.69
C VAL A 58 -9.44 6.74 5.20
N THR A 59 -10.38 7.55 5.66
CA THR A 59 -11.69 7.07 6.11
C THR A 59 -12.69 7.21 4.98
N ILE A 60 -13.34 6.09 4.64
CA ILE A 60 -14.40 6.02 3.62
C ILE A 60 -15.64 5.38 4.24
N PRO A 61 -16.85 5.58 3.70
CA PRO A 61 -18.04 4.85 4.15
C PRO A 61 -17.85 3.33 3.96
N GLU A 62 -18.26 2.53 4.96
CA GLU A 62 -18.29 1.07 4.85
C GLU A 62 -19.50 0.62 4.04
N GLU A 63 -19.46 0.89 2.75
CA GLU A 63 -20.50 0.52 1.79
C GLU A 63 -19.92 0.09 0.45
N ARG A 64 -20.70 -0.70 -0.27
CA ARG A 64 -20.31 -1.24 -1.57
C ARG A 64 -19.99 -0.11 -2.55
N GLY A 65 -18.87 -0.23 -3.25
CA GLY A 65 -18.41 0.77 -4.22
C GLY A 65 -17.56 1.90 -3.63
N SER A 66 -17.42 2.04 -2.31
CA SER A 66 -16.60 3.09 -1.69
C SER A 66 -15.13 3.02 -2.09
N PHE A 67 -14.55 1.83 -2.19
CA PHE A 67 -13.19 1.65 -2.69
C PHE A 67 -13.03 2.16 -4.11
N LYS A 68 -13.99 1.85 -4.99
CA LYS A 68 -13.97 2.33 -6.37
C LYS A 68 -14.01 3.85 -6.44
N ARG A 69 -14.94 4.48 -5.71
CA ARG A 69 -15.03 5.95 -5.62
C ARG A 69 -13.75 6.58 -5.07
N PHE A 70 -13.14 5.94 -4.06
CA PHE A 70 -11.88 6.40 -3.51
C PHE A 70 -10.74 6.34 -4.55
N LEU A 71 -10.59 5.22 -5.26
CA LEU A 71 -9.57 5.08 -6.30
C LEU A 71 -9.79 5.99 -7.51
N GLU A 72 -11.04 6.27 -7.89
CA GLU A 72 -11.36 7.25 -8.93
C GLU A 72 -10.88 8.67 -8.56
N SER A 73 -10.73 8.97 -7.26
CA SER A 73 -10.15 10.24 -6.82
C SER A 73 -8.66 10.40 -7.16
N PHE A 74 -7.96 9.29 -7.44
CA PHE A 74 -6.52 9.30 -7.76
C PHE A 74 -6.23 9.93 -9.13
N ASP A 75 -7.18 9.90 -10.06
CA ASP A 75 -7.04 10.53 -11.38
C ASP A 75 -6.83 12.05 -11.29
N SER A 76 -7.22 12.65 -10.17
CA SER A 76 -7.12 14.09 -9.91
C SER A 76 -6.00 14.48 -8.95
N LEU A 77 -5.10 13.54 -8.63
CA LEU A 77 -4.00 13.84 -7.72
C LEU A 77 -3.04 14.88 -8.31
N PRO A 78 -2.48 15.76 -7.48
CA PRO A 78 -1.46 16.71 -7.90
C PRO A 78 -0.29 15.99 -8.57
N GLY A 79 0.12 16.44 -9.76
CA GLY A 79 1.22 15.82 -10.52
C GLY A 79 0.84 14.56 -11.30
N GLY A 80 -0.45 14.19 -11.36
CA GLY A 80 -0.96 13.08 -12.18
C GLY A 80 -1.09 11.74 -11.44
N PRO A 81 -1.38 10.66 -12.18
CA PRO A 81 -1.58 9.33 -11.61
C PRO A 81 -0.37 8.84 -10.82
N ARG A 82 -0.62 8.13 -9.71
CA ARG A 82 0.40 7.56 -8.82
C ARG A 82 0.29 6.05 -8.76
N ASN A 83 1.44 5.39 -8.58
CA ASN A 83 1.43 3.98 -8.24
C ASN A 83 1.07 3.82 -6.77
N ILE A 84 0.22 2.84 -6.51
CA ILE A 84 -0.10 2.40 -5.15
C ILE A 84 1.06 1.51 -4.68
N THR A 85 1.69 1.87 -3.57
CA THR A 85 2.76 1.07 -2.95
C THR A 85 2.22 0.13 -1.90
N GLU A 86 1.15 0.54 -1.23
CA GLU A 86 0.43 -0.22 -0.22
C GLU A 86 -1.06 0.07 -0.27
N PHE A 87 -1.86 -0.97 0.04
CA PHE A 87 -3.30 -0.80 0.24
C PHE A 87 -3.78 -1.88 1.21
N ASN A 88 -4.00 -1.51 2.46
CA ASN A 88 -4.36 -2.44 3.53
C ASN A 88 -5.70 -2.03 4.14
N TYR A 89 -6.57 -3.02 4.27
CA TYR A 89 -7.90 -2.86 4.84
C TYR A 89 -8.40 -4.17 5.44
N ARG A 90 -9.08 -4.08 6.56
CA ARG A 90 -9.89 -5.15 7.15
C ARG A 90 -11.21 -4.56 7.65
N ILE A 91 -12.33 -5.16 7.30
CA ILE A 91 -13.63 -4.75 7.82
C ILE A 91 -13.64 -4.85 9.36
N GLY A 92 -13.93 -3.76 10.02
CA GLY A 92 -13.90 -3.67 11.48
C GLY A 92 -15.07 -2.87 12.06
N ASP A 93 -15.72 -2.04 11.25
CA ASP A 93 -16.87 -1.22 11.64
C ASP A 93 -17.94 -1.31 10.54
N ALA A 94 -19.21 -1.17 10.92
CA ALA A 94 -20.33 -1.30 9.98
C ALA A 94 -20.66 -0.02 9.19
N LYS A 95 -20.05 1.11 9.55
CA LYS A 95 -20.36 2.42 8.95
C LYS A 95 -19.14 3.05 8.27
N VAL A 96 -17.95 2.82 8.81
CA VAL A 96 -16.72 3.45 8.32
C VAL A 96 -15.63 2.41 8.07
N ALA A 97 -14.88 2.60 6.99
CA ALA A 97 -13.71 1.84 6.65
C ALA A 97 -12.47 2.71 6.78
N HIS A 98 -11.47 2.24 7.52
CA HIS A 98 -10.15 2.87 7.59
C HIS A 98 -9.21 2.14 6.65
N VAL A 99 -8.79 2.82 5.60
CA VAL A 99 -7.88 2.28 4.58
C VAL A 99 -6.49 2.84 4.81
N PHE A 100 -5.51 1.96 4.94
CA PHE A 100 -4.10 2.34 4.92
C PHE A 100 -3.60 2.28 3.48
N VAL A 101 -3.17 3.42 2.93
CA VAL A 101 -2.74 3.53 1.53
C VAL A 101 -1.38 4.21 1.43
N GLY A 102 -0.48 3.60 0.66
CA GLY A 102 0.80 4.16 0.25
C GLY A 102 0.78 4.53 -1.23
N LEU A 103 1.38 5.66 -1.56
CA LEU A 103 1.48 6.18 -2.92
C LEU A 103 2.90 6.65 -3.21
N THR A 104 3.37 6.43 -4.45
CA THR A 104 4.60 7.04 -4.91
C THR A 104 4.47 8.55 -4.97
N THR A 105 5.55 9.27 -4.62
CA THR A 105 5.65 10.73 -4.66
C THR A 105 6.83 11.16 -5.51
N GLN A 106 6.84 12.44 -5.91
CA GLN A 106 7.91 13.05 -6.69
C GLN A 106 8.90 13.82 -5.82
N GLY A 107 8.67 13.87 -4.50
CA GLY A 107 9.56 14.51 -3.56
C GLY A 107 8.87 15.23 -2.39
N PRO A 108 9.63 15.98 -1.62
CA PRO A 108 9.19 16.58 -0.36
C PRO A 108 7.94 17.47 -0.46
N GLY A 109 7.07 17.35 0.53
CA GLY A 109 5.85 18.17 0.67
C GLY A 109 4.71 17.78 -0.26
N GLU A 110 4.84 16.71 -1.05
CA GLU A 110 3.75 16.23 -1.90
C GLU A 110 2.67 15.50 -1.10
N SER A 111 3.04 14.81 -0.03
CA SER A 111 2.11 14.11 0.86
C SER A 111 0.99 15.02 1.37
N THR A 112 1.34 16.21 1.83
CA THR A 112 0.38 17.21 2.29
C THR A 112 -0.60 17.64 1.18
N LYS A 113 -0.13 17.78 -0.07
CA LYS A 113 -0.97 18.13 -1.21
C LYS A 113 -1.95 17.01 -1.54
N ILE A 114 -1.48 15.77 -1.49
CA ILE A 114 -2.30 14.55 -1.70
C ILE A 114 -3.37 14.43 -0.62
N ALA A 115 -3.00 14.55 0.67
CA ALA A 115 -3.95 14.52 1.78
C ALA A 115 -5.04 15.59 1.65
N ASN A 116 -4.65 16.82 1.27
CA ASN A 116 -5.59 17.90 1.02
C ASN A 116 -6.51 17.63 -0.19
N ASN A 117 -6.01 16.95 -1.23
CA ASN A 117 -6.84 16.53 -2.35
C ASN A 117 -7.91 15.52 -1.91
N PHE A 118 -7.54 14.52 -1.12
CA PHE A 118 -8.50 13.56 -0.58
C PHE A 118 -9.60 14.25 0.25
N ARG A 119 -9.22 15.19 1.14
CA ARG A 119 -10.19 15.95 1.95
C ARG A 119 -11.13 16.78 1.09
N LYS A 120 -10.63 17.45 0.03
CA LYS A 120 -11.45 18.22 -0.93
C LYS A 120 -12.46 17.33 -1.68
N ARG A 121 -12.15 16.05 -1.84
CA ARG A 121 -13.02 15.04 -2.44
C ARG A 121 -13.99 14.38 -1.45
N GLY A 122 -13.99 14.84 -0.19
CA GLY A 122 -14.87 14.34 0.86
C GLY A 122 -14.33 13.10 1.61
N PHE A 123 -13.04 12.74 1.40
CA PHE A 123 -12.40 11.65 2.14
C PHE A 123 -11.58 12.23 3.29
N GLU A 124 -12.00 11.94 4.52
CA GLU A 124 -11.17 12.26 5.68
C GLU A 124 -9.85 11.52 5.58
N SER A 125 -8.74 12.23 5.73
CA SER A 125 -7.41 11.65 5.55
C SER A 125 -6.40 12.20 6.53
N LEU A 126 -5.58 11.30 7.06
CA LEU A 126 -4.43 11.59 7.92
C LEU A 126 -3.16 11.26 7.14
N ASP A 127 -2.23 12.22 7.07
CA ASP A 127 -0.90 12.02 6.51
C ASP A 127 -0.03 11.28 7.55
N LEU A 128 0.40 10.07 7.21
CA LEU A 128 1.21 9.19 8.06
C LEU A 128 2.67 9.09 7.57
N THR A 129 3.06 9.91 6.59
CA THR A 129 4.37 9.82 5.94
C THR A 129 5.54 9.92 6.93
N HIS A 130 5.35 10.66 8.03
CA HIS A 130 6.36 10.83 9.07
C HIS A 130 6.01 10.13 10.40
N ASP A 131 4.97 9.29 10.41
CA ASP A 131 4.56 8.54 11.59
C ASP A 131 5.32 7.20 11.68
N ASP A 132 6.14 7.03 12.72
CA ASP A 132 6.97 5.83 12.89
C ASP A 132 6.14 4.59 13.23
N LEU A 133 5.03 4.73 14.00
CA LEU A 133 4.12 3.62 14.29
C LEU A 133 3.52 3.07 12.98
N ALA A 134 3.09 3.95 12.09
CA ALA A 134 2.55 3.57 10.80
C ALA A 134 3.61 2.85 9.94
N LYS A 135 4.82 3.39 9.85
CA LYS A 135 5.90 2.86 9.01
C LYS A 135 6.47 1.54 9.52
N GLU A 136 6.63 1.39 10.82
CA GLU A 136 7.32 0.24 11.39
C GLU A 136 6.40 -0.91 11.77
N HIS A 137 5.11 -0.62 12.04
CA HIS A 137 4.18 -1.62 12.57
C HIS A 137 2.88 -1.73 11.77
N ILE A 138 2.10 -0.65 11.62
CA ILE A 138 0.75 -0.74 11.04
C ILE A 138 0.78 -1.25 9.60
N ARG A 139 1.75 -0.84 8.80
CA ARG A 139 1.92 -1.29 7.41
C ARG A 139 2.10 -2.81 7.24
N HIS A 140 2.44 -3.54 8.30
CA HIS A 140 2.62 -4.99 8.27
C HIS A 140 1.39 -5.77 8.76
N MET A 141 0.33 -5.09 9.17
CA MET A 141 -0.86 -5.73 9.71
C MET A 141 -1.81 -6.14 8.59
N VAL A 142 -2.13 -7.43 8.53
CA VAL A 142 -3.16 -7.99 7.63
C VAL A 142 -4.56 -7.82 8.21
N GLY A 143 -4.68 -7.48 9.49
CA GLY A 143 -5.90 -7.48 10.29
C GLY A 143 -6.02 -8.78 11.09
N GLY A 144 -7.21 -9.06 11.60
CA GLY A 144 -7.51 -10.23 12.43
C GLY A 144 -8.92 -10.75 12.18
N HIS A 145 -9.47 -11.48 13.14
CA HIS A 145 -10.86 -11.91 13.13
C HIS A 145 -11.81 -10.71 13.08
N SER A 146 -12.86 -10.80 12.28
CA SER A 146 -13.91 -9.78 12.21
C SER A 146 -15.29 -10.41 12.14
N PRO A 147 -16.19 -10.13 13.11
CA PRO A 147 -17.55 -10.65 13.11
C PRO A 147 -18.38 -10.15 11.92
N LEU A 148 -17.92 -9.12 11.23
CA LEU A 148 -18.57 -8.55 10.05
C LEU A 148 -18.18 -9.27 8.75
N ALA A 149 -17.15 -10.10 8.75
CA ALA A 149 -16.69 -10.85 7.58
C ALA A 149 -17.48 -12.14 7.37
N GLN A 150 -18.77 -11.99 6.99
CA GLN A 150 -19.65 -13.13 6.71
C GLN A 150 -19.53 -13.58 5.26
N ASP A 151 -19.74 -14.89 4.98
CA ASP A 151 -19.64 -15.48 3.63
C ASP A 151 -18.32 -15.12 2.92
N GLU A 152 -17.23 -14.97 3.69
CA GLU A 152 -15.94 -14.53 3.19
C GLU A 152 -15.24 -15.65 2.41
N ARG A 153 -14.85 -15.33 1.18
CA ARG A 153 -13.92 -16.11 0.37
C ARG A 153 -12.59 -15.38 0.33
N LEU A 154 -11.52 -16.10 0.67
CA LEU A 154 -10.17 -15.54 0.69
C LEU A 154 -9.42 -16.01 -0.56
N LEU A 155 -8.89 -15.05 -1.32
CA LEU A 155 -8.13 -15.32 -2.53
C LEU A 155 -6.79 -14.57 -2.50
N ARG A 156 -5.76 -15.22 -2.97
CA ARG A 156 -4.45 -14.64 -3.20
C ARG A 156 -4.23 -14.46 -4.70
N PHE A 157 -4.17 -13.21 -5.14
CA PHE A 157 -3.99 -12.83 -6.54
C PHE A 157 -2.56 -12.43 -6.87
N VAL A 158 -2.24 -12.53 -8.15
CA VAL A 158 -1.06 -11.91 -8.76
C VAL A 158 -1.54 -10.80 -9.70
N PHE A 159 -1.39 -9.55 -9.27
CA PHE A 159 -1.76 -8.37 -10.08
C PHE A 159 -0.55 -7.84 -10.84
N PRO A 160 -0.75 -7.32 -12.08
CA PRO A 160 0.29 -6.58 -12.76
C PRO A 160 0.56 -5.23 -12.03
N GLU A 161 1.83 -4.91 -11.81
CA GLU A 161 2.26 -3.64 -11.20
C GLU A 161 2.17 -2.49 -12.19
N ARG A 162 0.95 -2.04 -12.44
CA ARG A 162 0.67 -0.90 -13.31
C ARG A 162 -0.55 -0.11 -12.83
N PRO A 163 -0.60 1.20 -13.06
CA PRO A 163 -1.77 2.02 -12.76
C PRO A 163 -3.05 1.43 -13.35
N GLY A 164 -4.14 1.48 -12.59
CA GLY A 164 -5.45 0.98 -13.01
C GLY A 164 -5.71 -0.51 -12.82
N ALA A 165 -4.73 -1.34 -12.45
CA ALA A 165 -4.95 -2.78 -12.22
C ALA A 165 -5.97 -3.04 -11.11
N LEU A 166 -5.87 -2.33 -9.99
CA LEU A 166 -6.83 -2.42 -8.89
C LEU A 166 -8.19 -1.84 -9.28
N LEU A 167 -8.23 -0.73 -10.01
CA LEU A 167 -9.48 -0.14 -10.48
C LEU A 167 -10.23 -1.08 -11.44
N LYS A 168 -9.50 -1.79 -12.33
CA LYS A 168 -10.07 -2.83 -13.19
C LYS A 168 -10.73 -3.93 -12.34
N PHE A 169 -10.04 -4.44 -11.32
CA PHE A 169 -10.59 -5.44 -10.40
C PHE A 169 -11.89 -4.97 -9.78
N LEU A 170 -11.91 -3.76 -9.18
CA LEU A 170 -13.11 -3.19 -8.54
C LEU A 170 -14.24 -2.91 -9.52
N SER A 171 -13.92 -2.53 -10.76
CA SER A 171 -14.92 -2.22 -11.79
C SER A 171 -15.67 -3.46 -12.31
N LEU A 172 -15.05 -4.63 -12.23
CA LEU A 172 -15.65 -5.90 -12.62
C LEU A 172 -16.45 -6.56 -11.50
N MET A 173 -16.27 -6.10 -10.23
CA MET A 173 -17.03 -6.64 -9.11
C MET A 173 -18.52 -6.34 -9.23
N ARG A 174 -19.35 -7.29 -8.83
CA ARG A 174 -20.79 -7.06 -8.74
C ARG A 174 -21.14 -6.16 -7.55
N PRO A 175 -22.18 -5.31 -7.69
CA PRO A 175 -22.63 -4.42 -6.60
C PRO A 175 -23.06 -5.16 -5.32
N GLY A 176 -23.39 -6.46 -5.43
CA GLY A 176 -23.78 -7.28 -4.29
C GLY A 176 -22.63 -7.81 -3.43
N TRP A 177 -21.39 -7.65 -3.86
CA TRP A 177 -20.22 -8.15 -3.13
C TRP A 177 -19.52 -7.03 -2.38
N ASN A 178 -18.92 -7.38 -1.24
CA ASN A 178 -18.12 -6.43 -0.46
C ASN A 178 -16.69 -6.96 -0.26
N ILE A 179 -15.73 -6.06 -0.16
CA ILE A 179 -14.37 -6.40 0.26
C ILE A 179 -14.35 -6.37 1.78
N SER A 180 -13.96 -7.47 2.38
CA SER A 180 -13.81 -7.62 3.84
C SER A 180 -12.37 -7.58 4.29
N LEU A 181 -11.43 -7.88 3.40
CA LEU A 181 -9.99 -7.80 3.61
C LEU A 181 -9.32 -7.42 2.30
N PHE A 182 -8.36 -6.51 2.38
CA PHE A 182 -7.44 -6.23 1.29
C PHE A 182 -6.05 -5.98 1.87
N HIS A 183 -5.08 -6.75 1.41
CA HIS A 183 -3.70 -6.59 1.83
C HIS A 183 -2.78 -6.65 0.61
N TYR A 184 -2.16 -5.53 0.32
CA TYR A 184 -1.21 -5.36 -0.76
C TYR A 184 -0.02 -4.51 -0.31
N ARG A 185 1.17 -4.95 -0.68
CA ARG A 185 2.40 -4.17 -0.57
C ARG A 185 3.27 -4.43 -1.79
N ASN A 186 3.70 -3.36 -2.45
CA ASN A 186 4.67 -3.43 -3.53
C ASN A 186 6.03 -3.90 -2.99
N GLN A 187 6.60 -4.90 -3.62
CA GLN A 187 7.90 -5.46 -3.25
C GLN A 187 8.97 -5.20 -4.33
N GLY A 188 8.72 -4.27 -5.26
CA GLY A 188 9.64 -3.92 -6.33
C GLY A 188 9.71 -4.92 -7.49
N ALA A 189 8.70 -5.79 -7.61
CA ALA A 189 8.57 -6.72 -8.72
C ALA A 189 7.53 -6.22 -9.75
N ASP A 190 7.54 -6.79 -10.96
CA ASP A 190 6.56 -6.47 -12.01
C ASP A 190 5.14 -6.94 -11.69
N TYR A 191 4.98 -7.73 -10.64
CA TYR A 191 3.71 -8.29 -10.19
C TYR A 191 3.56 -8.17 -8.68
N GLY A 192 2.42 -7.63 -8.23
CA GLY A 192 2.03 -7.54 -6.84
C GLY A 192 1.29 -8.78 -6.36
N ARG A 193 1.63 -9.26 -5.17
CA ARG A 193 0.90 -10.34 -4.49
C ARG A 193 -0.12 -9.71 -3.55
N ILE A 194 -1.40 -9.99 -3.82
CA ILE A 194 -2.52 -9.36 -3.11
C ILE A 194 -3.34 -10.43 -2.41
N LEU A 195 -3.66 -10.21 -1.15
CA LEU A 195 -4.62 -11.03 -0.41
C LEU A 195 -5.95 -10.27 -0.33
N VAL A 196 -7.02 -10.89 -0.81
CA VAL A 196 -8.36 -10.28 -0.84
C VAL A 196 -9.37 -11.20 -0.17
N GLY A 197 -10.10 -10.70 0.80
CA GLY A 197 -11.32 -11.29 1.32
C GLY A 197 -12.54 -10.64 0.66
N LEU A 198 -13.42 -11.46 0.11
CA LEU A 198 -14.65 -11.04 -0.57
C LEU A 198 -15.86 -11.71 0.07
N GLN A 199 -16.84 -10.92 0.47
CA GLN A 199 -18.12 -11.42 0.93
C GLN A 199 -18.99 -11.76 -0.29
N VAL A 200 -19.10 -13.06 -0.58
CA VAL A 200 -19.80 -13.58 -1.76
C VAL A 200 -20.92 -14.51 -1.31
N PRO A 201 -22.19 -14.08 -1.35
CA PRO A 201 -23.31 -14.94 -1.01
C PRO A 201 -23.33 -16.25 -1.82
N ALA A 202 -23.76 -17.36 -1.23
CA ALA A 202 -23.76 -18.67 -1.86
C ALA A 202 -24.48 -18.70 -3.21
N LYS A 203 -25.57 -17.95 -3.37
CA LYS A 203 -26.31 -17.80 -4.63
C LYS A 203 -25.49 -17.21 -5.79
N ASP A 204 -24.40 -16.51 -5.47
CA ASP A 204 -23.57 -15.79 -6.44
C ASP A 204 -22.30 -16.55 -6.83
N HIS A 205 -22.04 -17.76 -6.30
CA HIS A 205 -20.80 -18.51 -6.57
C HIS A 205 -20.54 -18.74 -8.07
N LYS A 206 -21.59 -19.02 -8.89
CA LYS A 206 -21.43 -19.15 -10.36
C LYS A 206 -21.02 -17.83 -11.01
N ALA A 207 -21.59 -16.73 -10.56
CA ALA A 207 -21.26 -15.41 -11.06
C ALA A 207 -19.86 -14.97 -10.62
N PHE A 208 -19.46 -15.40 -9.44
CA PHE A 208 -18.11 -15.17 -8.94
C PHE A 208 -17.03 -15.90 -9.75
N ALA A 209 -17.28 -17.16 -10.11
CA ALA A 209 -16.40 -17.89 -11.02
C ALA A 209 -16.23 -17.15 -12.37
N LYS A 210 -17.35 -16.68 -12.96
CA LYS A 210 -17.29 -15.88 -14.20
C LYS A 210 -16.52 -14.56 -14.03
N PHE A 211 -16.65 -13.91 -12.89
CA PHE A 211 -15.86 -12.70 -12.56
C PHE A 211 -14.37 -13.02 -12.57
N LEU A 212 -13.94 -14.10 -11.91
CA LEU A 212 -12.53 -14.50 -11.85
C LEU A 212 -11.97 -14.80 -13.26
N ASP A 213 -12.74 -15.50 -14.10
CA ASP A 213 -12.39 -15.78 -15.48
C ASP A 213 -12.26 -14.49 -16.33
N THR A 214 -13.22 -13.54 -16.15
CA THR A 214 -13.22 -12.27 -16.90
C THR A 214 -12.09 -11.35 -16.46
N LEU A 215 -11.77 -11.33 -15.16
CA LEU A 215 -10.64 -10.58 -14.61
C LEU A 215 -9.31 -11.04 -15.22
N GLY A 216 -9.14 -12.36 -15.34
CA GLY A 216 -7.99 -13.00 -15.96
C GLY A 216 -6.69 -12.86 -15.19
N TYR A 217 -6.73 -12.46 -13.90
CA TYR A 217 -5.55 -12.43 -13.05
C TYR A 217 -5.33 -13.81 -12.43
N PRO A 218 -4.09 -14.31 -12.38
CA PRO A 218 -3.78 -15.56 -11.68
C PRO A 218 -4.18 -15.44 -10.20
N TYR A 219 -4.81 -16.48 -9.66
CA TYR A 219 -5.21 -16.51 -8.25
C TYR A 219 -5.10 -17.91 -7.66
N ILE A 220 -5.06 -17.96 -6.33
CA ILE A 220 -5.16 -19.17 -5.51
C ILE A 220 -6.29 -18.94 -4.51
N GLU A 221 -7.24 -19.87 -4.42
CA GLU A 221 -8.27 -19.89 -3.38
C GLU A 221 -7.64 -20.32 -2.05
N GLU A 222 -7.76 -19.50 -1.03
CA GLU A 222 -7.18 -19.71 0.30
C GLU A 222 -8.25 -19.89 1.40
N THR A 223 -9.52 -19.95 1.03
CA THR A 223 -10.65 -20.06 1.98
C THR A 223 -10.56 -21.28 2.89
N ASP A 224 -9.95 -22.36 2.42
CA ASP A 224 -9.74 -23.59 3.20
C ASP A 224 -8.36 -23.68 3.84
N ASN A 225 -7.51 -22.70 3.65
CA ASN A 225 -6.17 -22.65 4.22
C ASN A 225 -6.23 -22.62 5.77
N PRO A 226 -5.50 -23.50 6.47
CA PRO A 226 -5.50 -23.53 7.93
C PRO A 226 -5.01 -22.22 8.56
N VAL A 227 -4.09 -21.51 7.94
CA VAL A 227 -3.61 -20.20 8.43
C VAL A 227 -4.73 -19.15 8.42
N TYR A 228 -5.54 -19.14 7.35
CA TYR A 228 -6.72 -18.28 7.30
C TYR A 228 -7.70 -18.60 8.44
N ARG A 229 -7.99 -19.90 8.64
CA ARG A 229 -8.90 -20.35 9.71
C ARG A 229 -8.42 -20.00 11.11
N MET A 230 -7.10 -20.01 11.33
CA MET A 230 -6.53 -19.71 12.65
C MET A 230 -6.45 -18.21 12.96
N PHE A 231 -6.20 -17.37 11.97
CA PHE A 231 -5.83 -15.96 12.21
C PHE A 231 -6.80 -14.93 11.66
N LEU A 232 -7.65 -15.30 10.70
CA LEU A 232 -8.47 -14.32 9.99
C LEU A 232 -9.97 -14.69 9.92
N LYS A 233 -10.31 -15.99 9.91
CA LYS A 233 -11.68 -16.45 9.80
C LYS A 233 -12.37 -16.41 11.15
N ASN A 234 -13.61 -15.92 11.19
CA ASN A 234 -14.51 -16.05 12.33
C ASN A 234 -15.02 -17.48 12.47
#